data_b4fa3ae317bc468b34d9e61ef140340a
#
_entry.id   b4fa3ae317bc468b34d9e61ef140340a
#
_cell.length_a   1.000
_cell.length_b   1.000
_cell.length_c   1.000
_cell.angle_alpha   90.00
_cell.angle_beta   90.00
_cell.angle_gamma   90.00
#
_symmetry.space_group_name_H-M   'P 1'
#
loop_
_entity.id
_entity.type
_entity.pdbx_description
1 polymer ?
#
loop_
_entity_poly.entity_id
_entity_poly.type
_entity_poly.pdbx_seq_one_letter_code
_entity_poly.pdbx_strand_id
1 'polypeptide(L)'
;LSATSTFGRGAVWATNNHFIDHEDNDTRALDGIKHNYPSSTGYNYFYPSWQAAQYQVVGGVTYNNNGTTDNRAYTIKYSDVANPTVTQSDAFVPLMRYSEMFLIAAEAENEVNGGPSLNAYAYVDTIRGRAKATYAAAGMSQAQFRSFVIAERAREYTLEGIRRFDLIRWGIYLNVMNKISTGQNNISKVRSLRNLLLPIPLSEMNSNKTIKINNPGY
;
A
#
# COMPACT_ATOMS: atom_id res chain seq x y z
N LEU A 1 -2.91 -3.39 -13.03
CA LEU A 1 -4.04 -3.56 -13.95
C LEU A 1 -5.31 -3.14 -13.23
N SER A 2 -5.87 -2.05 -13.66
CA SER A 2 -6.99 -1.35 -13.02
C SER A 2 -8.32 -2.07 -13.28
N ALA A 3 -9.21 -2.07 -12.29
CA ALA A 3 -10.61 -2.48 -12.46
C ALA A 3 -11.40 -1.55 -13.40
N THR A 4 -10.80 -0.46 -13.87
CA THR A 4 -11.44 0.49 -14.80
C THR A 4 -11.31 0.07 -16.24
N SER A 5 -10.40 -0.82 -16.60
CA SER A 5 -10.32 -1.35 -17.97
C SER A 5 -11.26 -2.54 -18.13
N THR A 6 -11.92 -2.63 -19.26
CA THR A 6 -12.79 -3.76 -19.62
C THR A 6 -12.02 -5.10 -19.57
N PHE A 7 -10.70 -5.06 -19.65
CA PHE A 7 -9.81 -6.22 -19.68
C PHE A 7 -8.93 -6.33 -18.42
N GLY A 8 -9.11 -5.46 -17.41
CA GLY A 8 -8.35 -5.53 -16.16
C GLY A 8 -8.67 -6.81 -15.39
N ARG A 9 -7.62 -7.52 -14.95
CA ARG A 9 -7.79 -8.80 -14.23
C ARG A 9 -8.21 -8.62 -12.77
N GLY A 10 -8.15 -7.39 -12.22
CA GLY A 10 -8.49 -7.12 -10.82
C GLY A 10 -7.76 -8.04 -9.83
N ALA A 11 -6.52 -8.43 -10.15
CA ALA A 11 -5.79 -9.44 -9.38
C ALA A 11 -5.20 -8.92 -8.06
N VAL A 12 -5.11 -7.60 -7.91
CA VAL A 12 -4.52 -6.97 -6.73
C VAL A 12 -5.47 -5.94 -6.16
N TRP A 13 -5.77 -6.03 -4.88
CA TRP A 13 -6.68 -5.14 -4.18
C TRP A 13 -6.16 -4.77 -2.78
N ALA A 14 -6.59 -3.62 -2.27
CA ALA A 14 -6.30 -3.20 -0.91
C ALA A 14 -7.16 -3.96 0.10
N THR A 15 -6.65 -4.12 1.31
CA THR A 15 -7.44 -4.63 2.43
C THR A 15 -8.30 -3.53 3.06
N ASN A 16 -9.35 -3.90 3.77
CA ASN A 16 -10.17 -3.00 4.57
C ASN A 16 -9.32 -2.09 5.47
N ASN A 17 -8.43 -2.70 6.25
CA ASN A 17 -7.62 -1.97 7.21
C ASN A 17 -6.77 -0.91 6.52
N HIS A 18 -6.22 -1.22 5.34
CA HIS A 18 -5.44 -0.24 4.60
C HIS A 18 -6.28 0.94 4.12
N PHE A 19 -7.52 0.69 3.70
CA PHE A 19 -8.42 1.76 3.27
C PHE A 19 -8.77 2.70 4.43
N ILE A 20 -9.13 2.16 5.59
CA ILE A 20 -9.50 2.97 6.77
C ILE A 20 -8.30 3.60 7.49
N ASP A 21 -7.07 3.17 7.20
CA ASP A 21 -5.86 3.82 7.71
C ASP A 21 -5.61 5.21 7.08
N HIS A 22 -6.34 5.56 6.01
CA HIS A 22 -6.32 6.89 5.43
C HIS A 22 -7.35 7.79 6.10
N GLU A 23 -7.06 9.08 6.10
CA GLU A 23 -8.01 10.10 6.54
C GLU A 23 -9.11 10.30 5.49
N ASP A 24 -10.28 10.80 5.90
CA ASP A 24 -11.44 10.96 5.01
C ASP A 24 -11.18 11.87 3.80
N ASN A 25 -10.26 12.82 3.92
CA ASN A 25 -9.88 13.77 2.87
C ASN A 25 -8.61 13.38 2.10
N ASP A 26 -7.98 12.26 2.45
CA ASP A 26 -6.75 11.80 1.78
C ASP A 26 -7.06 11.34 0.36
N THR A 27 -6.57 12.11 -0.64
CA THR A 27 -6.83 11.83 -2.05
C THR A 27 -6.21 10.52 -2.53
N ARG A 28 -5.23 9.97 -1.81
CA ARG A 28 -4.65 8.64 -2.14
C ARG A 28 -5.66 7.52 -1.91
N ALA A 29 -6.55 7.66 -0.92
CA ALA A 29 -7.67 6.75 -0.72
C ALA A 29 -8.84 7.07 -1.65
N LEU A 30 -9.22 8.35 -1.75
CA LEU A 30 -10.38 8.77 -2.52
C LEU A 30 -10.20 8.57 -4.03
N ASP A 31 -9.04 8.95 -4.55
CA ASP A 31 -8.75 8.95 -5.99
C ASP A 31 -7.83 7.79 -6.41
N GLY A 32 -7.06 7.24 -5.49
CA GLY A 32 -6.06 6.19 -5.75
C GLY A 32 -6.54 4.77 -5.48
N ILE A 33 -7.59 4.60 -4.68
CA ILE A 33 -8.22 3.32 -4.40
C ILE A 33 -9.66 3.37 -4.90
N LYS A 34 -9.98 2.53 -5.87
CA LYS A 34 -11.33 2.47 -6.42
C LYS A 34 -12.24 1.70 -5.48
N HIS A 35 -13.11 2.41 -4.80
CA HIS A 35 -14.07 1.88 -3.84
C HIS A 35 -15.49 1.81 -4.41
N ASN A 36 -15.74 2.38 -5.58
CA ASN A 36 -16.94 2.16 -6.38
C ASN A 36 -16.55 1.84 -7.82
N TYR A 37 -17.22 0.91 -8.46
CA TYR A 37 -16.95 0.55 -9.85
C TYR A 37 -18.15 -0.19 -10.47
N PRO A 38 -18.42 0.01 -11.76
CA PRO A 38 -19.41 -0.79 -12.47
C PRO A 38 -18.90 -2.23 -12.63
N SER A 39 -19.80 -3.20 -12.51
CA SER A 39 -19.49 -4.59 -12.78
C SER A 39 -20.07 -5.02 -14.14
N SER A 40 -19.65 -6.20 -14.59
CA SER A 40 -20.19 -6.83 -15.81
C SER A 40 -21.69 -7.14 -15.71
N THR A 41 -22.26 -7.18 -14.52
CA THR A 41 -23.68 -7.37 -14.26
C THR A 41 -24.48 -6.05 -14.19
N GLY A 42 -23.83 -4.91 -14.44
CA GLY A 42 -24.45 -3.59 -14.39
C GLY A 42 -24.59 -3.00 -12.97
N TYR A 43 -24.08 -3.68 -11.94
CA TYR A 43 -24.13 -3.19 -10.57
C TYR A 43 -22.87 -2.43 -10.22
N ASN A 44 -23.01 -1.43 -9.32
CA ASN A 44 -21.88 -0.75 -8.72
C ASN A 44 -21.57 -1.37 -7.37
N TYR A 45 -20.29 -1.55 -7.08
CA TYR A 45 -19.81 -2.06 -5.80
C TYR A 45 -19.11 -0.95 -5.03
N PHE A 46 -19.37 -0.90 -3.71
CA PHE A 46 -18.66 -0.05 -2.78
C PHE A 46 -17.74 -0.87 -1.90
N TYR A 47 -16.60 -0.30 -1.63
CA TYR A 47 -15.66 -0.87 -0.71
C TYR A 47 -15.13 0.21 0.26
N PRO A 48 -15.07 -0.06 1.56
CA PRO A 48 -15.68 -1.21 2.23
C PRO A 48 -17.19 -1.08 2.27
N SER A 49 -17.91 -2.20 2.25
CA SER A 49 -19.37 -2.22 2.15
C SER A 49 -20.09 -1.47 3.29
N TRP A 50 -19.51 -1.45 4.50
CA TRP A 50 -20.06 -0.74 5.65
C TRP A 50 -19.92 0.79 5.58
N GLN A 51 -19.04 1.30 4.71
CA GLN A 51 -18.91 2.73 4.41
C GLN A 51 -19.76 3.16 3.20
N ALA A 52 -20.49 2.25 2.58
CA ALA A 52 -21.26 2.53 1.37
C ALA A 52 -22.20 3.73 1.52
N ALA A 53 -22.79 3.95 2.71
CA ALA A 53 -23.65 5.09 2.97
C ALA A 53 -22.89 6.44 2.89
N GLN A 54 -21.64 6.49 3.30
CA GLN A 54 -20.79 7.69 3.26
C GLN A 54 -20.41 8.05 1.83
N TYR A 55 -20.20 7.03 0.97
CA TYR A 55 -19.77 7.20 -0.41
C TYR A 55 -20.88 6.98 -1.44
N GLN A 56 -22.11 7.00 -0.98
CA GLN A 56 -23.28 6.77 -1.82
C GLN A 56 -23.47 7.86 -2.90
N VAL A 57 -22.97 9.07 -2.65
CA VAL A 57 -22.96 10.16 -3.62
C VAL A 57 -21.52 10.64 -3.80
N VAL A 58 -20.92 10.35 -4.96
CA VAL A 58 -19.58 10.79 -5.31
C VAL A 58 -19.64 11.58 -6.61
N GLY A 59 -19.14 12.82 -6.58
CA GLY A 59 -19.16 13.69 -7.78
C GLY A 59 -20.56 13.99 -8.29
N GLY A 60 -21.60 14.02 -7.44
CA GLY A 60 -22.99 14.25 -7.82
C GLY A 60 -23.69 13.01 -8.38
N VAL A 61 -23.03 11.88 -8.46
CA VAL A 61 -23.61 10.61 -8.94
C VAL A 61 -23.96 9.75 -7.72
N THR A 62 -25.21 9.31 -7.64
CA THR A 62 -25.66 8.38 -6.60
C THR A 62 -25.32 6.94 -7.05
N TYR A 63 -24.62 6.21 -6.21
CA TYR A 63 -24.29 4.81 -6.40
C TYR A 63 -25.12 3.94 -5.47
N ASN A 64 -25.74 2.92 -6.02
CA ASN A 64 -26.52 1.96 -5.25
C ASN A 64 -25.63 0.79 -4.84
N ASN A 65 -25.54 0.59 -3.53
CA ASN A 65 -24.94 -0.64 -3.00
C ASN A 65 -26.02 -1.74 -3.00
N ASN A 66 -26.01 -2.60 -3.99
CA ASN A 66 -26.98 -3.67 -4.18
C ASN A 66 -26.79 -4.87 -3.23
N GLY A 67 -26.18 -4.65 -2.06
CA GLY A 67 -26.03 -5.69 -1.06
C GLY A 67 -25.01 -6.78 -1.43
N THR A 68 -24.20 -6.55 -2.45
CA THR A 68 -23.16 -7.52 -2.81
C THR A 68 -22.01 -7.47 -1.81
N THR A 69 -21.53 -8.63 -1.44
CA THR A 69 -20.46 -8.83 -0.45
C THR A 69 -19.06 -8.73 -1.05
N ASP A 70 -18.89 -8.16 -2.23
CA ASP A 70 -17.56 -7.99 -2.81
C ASP A 70 -16.84 -6.84 -2.10
N ASN A 71 -15.97 -7.21 -1.17
CA ASN A 71 -15.20 -6.31 -0.33
C ASN A 71 -13.82 -6.01 -0.92
N ARG A 72 -13.71 -5.91 -2.24
CA ARG A 72 -12.44 -5.66 -2.92
C ARG A 72 -12.33 -4.21 -3.37
N ALA A 73 -11.30 -3.52 -2.91
CA ALA A 73 -10.91 -2.21 -3.39
C ALA A 73 -9.68 -2.33 -4.30
N TYR A 74 -9.81 -1.90 -5.53
CA TYR A 74 -8.73 -1.97 -6.51
C TYR A 74 -7.94 -0.67 -6.52
N THR A 75 -6.62 -0.77 -6.65
CA THR A 75 -5.82 0.41 -6.91
C THR A 75 -5.98 0.87 -8.35
N ILE A 76 -6.02 2.18 -8.56
CA ILE A 76 -5.96 2.81 -9.88
C ILE A 76 -4.59 3.47 -10.12
N LYS A 77 -3.65 3.29 -9.22
CA LYS A 77 -2.31 3.91 -9.26
C LYS A 77 -1.53 3.60 -10.55
N TYR A 78 -1.76 2.43 -11.13
CA TYR A 78 -1.16 1.96 -12.38
C TYR A 78 -2.18 1.88 -13.51
N SER A 79 -3.22 2.72 -13.48
CA SER A 79 -4.18 2.78 -14.58
C SER A 79 -3.53 3.39 -15.81
N ASP A 80 -3.64 2.69 -16.92
CA ASP A 80 -3.29 3.25 -18.21
C ASP A 80 -4.50 4.02 -18.77
N VAL A 81 -4.47 5.34 -18.59
CA VAL A 81 -5.57 6.21 -19.04
C VAL A 81 -5.59 6.33 -20.56
N ALA A 82 -4.42 6.17 -21.21
CA ALA A 82 -4.29 6.27 -22.66
C ALA A 82 -4.83 5.04 -23.39
N ASN A 83 -4.73 3.85 -22.75
CA ASN A 83 -5.12 2.57 -23.34
C ASN A 83 -6.00 1.75 -22.39
N PRO A 84 -7.22 2.21 -22.05
CA PRO A 84 -8.07 1.56 -21.05
C PRO A 84 -8.63 0.20 -21.48
N THR A 85 -8.53 -0.16 -22.76
CA THR A 85 -9.16 -1.35 -23.34
C THR A 85 -8.19 -2.48 -23.68
N VAL A 86 -6.88 -2.26 -23.53
CA VAL A 86 -5.88 -3.28 -23.85
C VAL A 86 -5.44 -4.10 -22.63
N THR A 87 -5.02 -5.32 -22.85
CA THR A 87 -4.52 -6.22 -21.80
C THR A 87 -3.08 -5.94 -21.40
N GLN A 88 -2.36 -5.15 -22.18
CA GLN A 88 -1.02 -4.67 -21.95
C GLN A 88 -1.06 -3.17 -21.65
N SER A 89 -0.17 -2.68 -20.83
CA SER A 89 -0.09 -1.27 -20.44
C SER A 89 1.33 -0.77 -20.65
N ASP A 90 1.46 0.42 -21.21
CA ASP A 90 2.72 1.16 -21.33
C ASP A 90 3.06 1.93 -20.04
N ALA A 91 2.21 1.84 -19.01
CA ALA A 91 2.47 2.45 -17.71
C ALA A 91 3.71 1.83 -17.07
N PHE A 92 4.68 2.67 -16.73
CA PHE A 92 5.89 2.24 -16.04
C PHE A 92 5.63 2.02 -14.54
N VAL A 93 6.37 1.09 -13.95
CA VAL A 93 6.42 0.89 -12.50
C VAL A 93 7.64 1.64 -11.97
N PRO A 94 7.46 2.71 -11.16
CA PRO A 94 8.59 3.46 -10.63
C PRO A 94 9.35 2.59 -9.63
N LEU A 95 10.67 2.52 -9.78
CA LEU A 95 11.54 1.86 -8.78
C LEU A 95 11.78 2.76 -7.59
N MET A 96 11.83 4.08 -7.80
CA MET A 96 12.02 5.10 -6.78
C MET A 96 11.32 6.38 -7.21
N ARG A 97 10.74 7.10 -6.24
CA ARG A 97 10.08 8.38 -6.46
C ARG A 97 10.64 9.45 -5.52
N TYR A 98 10.52 10.71 -5.91
CA TYR A 98 11.06 11.81 -5.10
C TYR A 98 10.46 11.88 -3.68
N SER A 99 9.21 11.46 -3.50
CA SER A 99 8.58 11.32 -2.18
C SER A 99 9.37 10.39 -1.25
N GLU A 100 10.11 9.42 -1.79
CA GLU A 100 10.94 8.51 -0.97
C GLU A 100 12.11 9.25 -0.33
N MET A 101 12.71 10.20 -1.04
CA MET A 101 13.78 11.03 -0.48
C MET A 101 13.28 11.83 0.72
N PHE A 102 12.08 12.42 0.63
CA PHE A 102 11.49 13.14 1.75
C PHE A 102 11.24 12.25 2.96
N LEU A 103 10.66 11.05 2.77
CA LEU A 103 10.37 10.18 3.91
C LEU A 103 11.62 9.52 4.50
N ILE A 104 12.65 9.25 3.69
CA ILE A 104 13.97 8.82 4.19
C ILE A 104 14.61 9.95 5.00
N ALA A 105 14.61 11.19 4.50
CA ALA A 105 15.16 12.32 5.20
C ALA A 105 14.43 12.59 6.52
N ALA A 106 13.10 12.54 6.54
CA ALA A 106 12.31 12.72 7.75
C ALA A 106 12.61 11.64 8.80
N GLU A 107 12.74 10.39 8.38
CA GLU A 107 13.13 9.29 9.27
C GLU A 107 14.55 9.50 9.83
N ALA A 108 15.51 9.81 8.97
CA ALA A 108 16.89 10.02 9.36
C ALA A 108 17.06 11.18 10.35
N GLU A 109 16.41 12.32 10.08
CA GLU A 109 16.38 13.48 10.97
C GLU A 109 15.84 13.12 12.37
N ASN A 110 14.74 12.35 12.40
CA ASN A 110 14.16 11.89 13.67
C ASN A 110 15.13 11.01 14.46
N GLU A 111 15.84 10.11 13.79
CA GLU A 111 16.74 9.18 14.45
C GLU A 111 18.04 9.86 14.93
N VAL A 112 18.61 10.73 14.11
CA VAL A 112 19.87 11.42 14.45
C VAL A 112 19.67 12.44 15.58
N ASN A 113 18.54 13.14 15.61
CA ASN A 113 18.28 14.20 16.58
C ASN A 113 17.59 13.72 17.87
N GLY A 114 17.24 12.43 17.98
CA GLY A 114 16.47 11.90 19.10
C GLY A 114 15.01 12.39 19.14
N GLY A 115 14.52 12.90 18.02
CA GLY A 115 13.18 13.43 17.81
C GLY A 115 13.06 14.20 16.50
N PRO A 116 11.85 14.49 16.03
CA PRO A 116 11.65 15.16 14.75
C PRO A 116 12.12 16.62 14.81
N SER A 117 12.96 17.00 13.84
CA SER A 117 13.31 18.39 13.58
C SER A 117 12.19 19.12 12.83
N LEU A 118 12.27 20.44 12.71
CA LEU A 118 11.37 21.22 11.84
C LEU A 118 11.44 20.74 10.39
N ASN A 119 12.63 20.36 9.92
CA ASN A 119 12.80 19.82 8.57
C ASN A 119 12.10 18.45 8.43
N ALA A 120 12.19 17.57 9.44
CA ALA A 120 11.50 16.28 9.43
C ALA A 120 9.98 16.45 9.25
N TYR A 121 9.38 17.40 9.97
CA TYR A 121 7.98 17.76 9.79
C TYR A 121 7.70 18.28 8.37
N ALA A 122 8.50 19.24 7.88
CA ALA A 122 8.33 19.84 6.57
C ALA A 122 8.40 18.80 5.43
N TYR A 123 9.29 17.81 5.55
CA TYR A 123 9.39 16.73 4.57
C TYR A 123 8.12 15.87 4.51
N VAL A 124 7.60 15.46 5.66
CA VAL A 124 6.36 14.68 5.72
C VAL A 124 5.17 15.51 5.26
N ASP A 125 5.08 16.76 5.70
CA ASP A 125 3.96 17.65 5.39
C ASP A 125 3.92 18.05 3.90
N THR A 126 5.05 18.04 3.21
CA THR A 126 5.09 18.19 1.73
C THR A 126 4.30 17.07 1.05
N ILE A 127 4.44 15.83 1.52
CA ILE A 127 3.72 14.68 0.97
C ILE A 127 2.23 14.74 1.35
N ARG A 128 1.96 15.01 2.63
CA ARG A 128 0.60 15.07 3.16
C ARG A 128 -0.20 16.23 2.55
N GLY A 129 0.43 17.39 2.34
CA GLY A 129 -0.20 18.53 1.66
C GLY A 129 -0.62 18.19 0.23
N ARG A 130 0.24 17.51 -0.53
CA ARG A 130 -0.11 17.01 -1.86
C ARG A 130 -1.32 16.06 -1.82
N ALA A 131 -1.39 15.21 -0.81
CA ALA A 131 -2.46 14.24 -0.60
C ALA A 131 -3.73 14.86 0.05
N LYS A 132 -3.73 16.15 0.37
CA LYS A 132 -4.77 16.85 1.14
C LYS A 132 -5.06 16.23 2.50
N ALA A 133 -4.13 15.43 3.02
CA ALA A 133 -4.21 14.87 4.36
C ALA A 133 -3.79 15.90 5.42
N THR A 134 -4.25 15.72 6.64
CA THR A 134 -3.92 16.60 7.77
C THR A 134 -2.42 16.57 8.05
N TYR A 135 -1.81 17.72 8.29
CA TYR A 135 -0.38 17.82 8.62
C TYR A 135 -0.04 17.09 9.91
N ALA A 136 1.23 16.72 10.04
CA ALA A 136 1.71 16.04 11.22
C ALA A 136 1.55 16.89 12.47
N ALA A 137 1.04 16.32 13.55
CA ALA A 137 0.89 17.05 14.81
C ALA A 137 2.27 17.48 15.35
N ALA A 138 2.38 18.73 15.80
CA ALA A 138 3.60 19.22 16.41
C ALA A 138 3.88 18.54 17.77
N GLY A 139 5.15 18.49 18.17
CA GLY A 139 5.56 18.03 19.50
C GLY A 139 5.56 16.51 19.67
N MET A 140 5.58 15.74 18.60
CA MET A 140 5.75 14.29 18.70
C MET A 140 7.11 13.92 19.33
N SER A 141 7.13 12.91 20.18
CA SER A 141 8.38 12.26 20.58
C SER A 141 9.00 11.49 19.40
N GLN A 142 10.27 11.12 19.53
CA GLN A 142 10.96 10.30 18.53
C GLN A 142 10.17 9.05 18.14
N ALA A 143 9.66 8.32 19.14
CA ALA A 143 8.91 7.09 18.90
C ALA A 143 7.55 7.33 18.22
N GLN A 144 6.87 8.42 18.57
CA GLN A 144 5.61 8.80 17.94
C GLN A 144 5.82 9.18 16.47
N PHE A 145 6.83 10.01 16.19
CA PHE A 145 7.14 10.43 14.83
C PHE A 145 7.62 9.25 13.97
N ARG A 146 8.45 8.34 14.53
CA ARG A 146 8.82 7.09 13.86
C ARG A 146 7.59 6.27 13.46
N SER A 147 6.65 6.09 14.37
CA SER A 147 5.40 5.37 14.08
C SER A 147 4.57 6.09 13.02
N PHE A 148 4.56 7.40 13.06
CA PHE A 148 3.87 8.24 12.08
C PHE A 148 4.48 8.08 10.67
N VAL A 149 5.81 8.14 10.53
CA VAL A 149 6.51 7.92 9.25
C VAL A 149 6.29 6.49 8.74
N ILE A 150 6.32 5.49 9.62
CA ILE A 150 6.01 4.09 9.27
C ILE A 150 4.61 3.96 8.64
N ALA A 151 3.62 4.63 9.21
CA ALA A 151 2.25 4.65 8.71
C ALA A 151 2.16 5.46 7.39
N GLU A 152 2.82 6.62 7.33
CA GLU A 152 2.81 7.46 6.13
C GLU A 152 3.44 6.77 4.92
N ARG A 153 4.56 6.05 5.12
CA ARG A 153 5.15 5.21 4.06
C ARG A 153 4.21 4.11 3.58
N ALA A 154 3.38 3.54 4.46
CA ALA A 154 2.38 2.55 4.04
C ALA A 154 1.31 3.16 3.12
N ARG A 155 0.85 4.37 3.43
CA ARG A 155 -0.14 5.09 2.60
C ARG A 155 0.45 5.52 1.27
N GLU A 156 1.63 6.12 1.29
CA GLU A 156 2.27 6.69 0.11
C GLU A 156 2.69 5.61 -0.90
N TYR A 157 3.22 4.48 -0.43
CA TYR A 157 3.77 3.43 -1.30
C TYR A 157 2.90 2.19 -1.41
N THR A 158 1.59 2.37 -1.25
CA THR A 158 0.62 1.30 -1.48
C THR A 158 0.86 0.64 -2.82
N LEU A 159 1.08 -0.68 -2.82
CA LEU A 159 1.30 -1.53 -4.00
C LEU A 159 2.55 -1.19 -4.85
N GLU A 160 3.50 -0.44 -4.32
CA GLU A 160 4.79 -0.18 -4.96
C GLU A 160 5.87 -1.23 -4.64
N GLY A 161 5.54 -2.24 -3.83
CA GLY A 161 6.41 -3.38 -3.55
C GLY A 161 7.43 -3.16 -2.43
N ILE A 162 7.62 -1.93 -1.94
CA ILE A 162 8.68 -1.61 -0.97
C ILE A 162 8.34 -1.98 0.49
N ARG A 163 7.06 -2.18 0.82
CA ARG A 163 6.60 -2.39 2.20
C ARG A 163 7.29 -3.55 2.92
N ARG A 164 7.55 -4.65 2.21
CA ARG A 164 8.29 -5.79 2.77
C ARG A 164 9.67 -5.39 3.27
N PHE A 165 10.41 -4.65 2.47
CA PHE A 165 11.77 -4.20 2.79
C PHE A 165 11.76 -3.22 3.96
N ASP A 166 10.80 -2.29 4.01
CA ASP A 166 10.59 -1.39 5.13
C ASP A 166 10.36 -2.13 6.43
N LEU A 167 9.43 -3.09 6.45
CA LEU A 167 9.12 -3.86 7.64
C LEU A 167 10.31 -4.71 8.13
N ILE A 168 11.14 -5.22 7.20
CA ILE A 168 12.35 -5.99 7.53
C ILE A 168 13.42 -5.07 8.13
N ARG A 169 13.73 -3.92 7.49
CA ARG A 169 14.76 -3.00 7.99
C ARG A 169 14.41 -2.38 9.35
N TRP A 170 13.12 -2.21 9.64
CA TRP A 170 12.65 -1.78 10.96
C TRP A 170 12.57 -2.91 12.00
N GLY A 171 12.82 -4.16 11.62
CA GLY A 171 12.76 -5.32 12.51
C GLY A 171 11.34 -5.72 12.95
N ILE A 172 10.30 -5.19 12.31
CA ILE A 172 8.89 -5.41 12.69
C ILE A 172 8.12 -6.34 11.74
N TYR A 173 8.80 -6.89 10.72
CA TYR A 173 8.15 -7.71 9.69
C TYR A 173 7.31 -8.85 10.26
N LEU A 174 7.88 -9.65 11.17
CA LEU A 174 7.17 -10.80 11.73
C LEU A 174 5.99 -10.37 12.60
N ASN A 175 6.17 -9.32 13.40
CA ASN A 175 5.10 -8.78 14.26
C ASN A 175 3.90 -8.27 13.44
N VAL A 176 4.17 -7.55 12.34
CA VAL A 176 3.11 -7.00 11.50
C VAL A 176 2.46 -8.10 10.67
N MET A 177 3.27 -8.95 10.01
CA MET A 177 2.75 -9.93 9.07
C MET A 177 2.06 -11.12 9.74
N ASN A 178 2.41 -11.47 10.98
CA ASN A 178 1.75 -12.53 11.72
C ASN A 178 0.43 -12.11 12.37
N LYS A 179 0.11 -10.81 12.41
CA LYS A 179 -1.25 -10.36 12.71
C LYS A 179 -2.25 -10.80 11.63
N ILE A 180 -1.76 -11.06 10.41
CA ILE A 180 -2.53 -11.62 9.30
C ILE A 180 -2.18 -13.11 9.20
N SER A 181 -2.66 -13.90 10.17
CA SER A 181 -2.32 -15.33 10.27
C SER A 181 -3.06 -16.21 9.27
N THR A 182 -4.21 -15.75 8.78
CA THR A 182 -5.04 -16.48 7.81
C THR A 182 -5.24 -15.64 6.55
N GLY A 183 -5.19 -16.28 5.40
CA GLY A 183 -5.53 -15.66 4.11
C GLY A 183 -6.93 -16.05 3.65
N GLN A 184 -7.28 -15.64 2.43
CA GLN A 184 -8.42 -16.23 1.74
C GLN A 184 -8.27 -17.76 1.73
N ASN A 185 -9.38 -18.46 1.90
CA ASN A 185 -9.44 -19.94 2.00
C ASN A 185 -8.85 -20.52 3.29
N ASN A 186 -8.74 -19.73 4.36
CA ASN A 186 -8.27 -20.20 5.69
C ASN A 186 -6.86 -20.83 5.68
N ILE A 187 -6.04 -20.52 4.67
CA ILE A 187 -4.67 -21.00 4.62
C ILE A 187 -3.84 -20.22 5.65
N SER A 188 -3.19 -20.96 6.56
CA SER A 188 -2.27 -20.38 7.52
C SER A 188 -1.12 -19.66 6.82
N LYS A 189 -0.86 -18.42 7.21
CA LYS A 189 0.21 -17.57 6.67
C LYS A 189 1.21 -17.17 7.75
N VAL A 190 1.43 -18.02 8.73
CA VAL A 190 2.44 -17.77 9.79
C VAL A 190 3.83 -17.69 9.17
N ARG A 191 4.54 -16.60 9.49
CA ARG A 191 5.90 -16.32 9.02
C ARG A 191 6.88 -16.57 10.15
N SER A 192 8.04 -17.12 9.78
CA SER A 192 9.17 -17.37 10.67
C SER A 192 10.41 -16.60 10.21
N LEU A 193 11.51 -16.73 10.93
CA LEU A 193 12.79 -16.07 10.60
C LEU A 193 13.24 -16.33 9.17
N ARG A 194 13.00 -17.51 8.62
CA ARG A 194 13.34 -17.81 7.23
C ARG A 194 12.69 -16.84 6.23
N ASN A 195 11.54 -16.28 6.57
CA ASN A 195 10.80 -15.36 5.70
C ASN A 195 11.39 -13.94 5.64
N LEU A 196 12.42 -13.64 6.43
CA LEU A 196 13.15 -12.38 6.34
C LEU A 196 14.03 -12.34 5.08
N LEU A 197 14.55 -13.47 4.66
CA LEU A 197 15.29 -13.61 3.41
C LEU A 197 14.43 -14.35 2.37
N LEU A 198 14.78 -14.21 1.13
CA LEU A 198 14.24 -15.02 0.04
C LEU A 198 15.19 -16.20 -0.25
N PRO A 199 14.68 -17.34 -0.76
CA PRO A 199 15.55 -18.39 -1.21
C PRO A 199 16.42 -17.94 -2.37
N ILE A 200 17.65 -18.41 -2.44
CA ILE A 200 18.50 -18.26 -3.62
C ILE A 200 17.87 -19.12 -4.72
N PRO A 201 17.60 -18.55 -5.91
CA PRO A 201 17.02 -19.31 -7.01
C PRO A 201 17.84 -20.56 -7.36
N LEU A 202 17.19 -21.66 -7.65
CA LEU A 202 17.85 -22.92 -7.99
C LEU A 202 18.74 -22.76 -9.23
N SER A 203 18.32 -21.96 -10.19
CA SER A 203 19.13 -21.64 -11.39
C SER A 203 20.47 -21.00 -11.03
N GLU A 204 20.48 -20.07 -10.05
CA GLU A 204 21.71 -19.44 -9.57
C GLU A 204 22.60 -20.45 -8.83
N MET A 205 22.04 -21.29 -7.96
CA MET A 205 22.78 -22.33 -7.26
C MET A 205 23.37 -23.38 -8.22
N ASN A 206 22.69 -23.66 -9.33
CA ASN A 206 23.18 -24.60 -10.33
C ASN A 206 24.32 -24.04 -11.20
N SER A 207 24.27 -22.76 -11.51
CA SER A 207 25.27 -22.08 -12.33
C SER A 207 26.49 -21.62 -11.51
N ASN A 208 26.25 -21.10 -10.32
CA ASN A 208 27.31 -20.61 -9.42
C ASN A 208 27.73 -21.69 -8.42
N LYS A 209 28.79 -22.44 -8.80
CA LYS A 209 29.30 -23.55 -7.97
C LYS A 209 29.95 -23.14 -6.64
N THR A 210 30.09 -21.84 -6.37
CA THR A 210 30.55 -21.35 -5.05
C THR A 210 29.43 -21.32 -4.03
N ILE A 211 28.18 -21.22 -4.47
CA ILE A 211 27.01 -21.25 -3.59
C ILE A 211 26.66 -22.70 -3.27
N LYS A 212 26.98 -23.16 -2.07
CA LYS A 212 26.77 -24.55 -1.65
C LYS A 212 25.50 -24.74 -0.84
N ILE A 213 25.01 -23.70 -0.19
CA ILE A 213 23.90 -23.76 0.76
C ILE A 213 22.98 -22.56 0.49
N ASN A 214 21.69 -22.82 0.53
CA ASN A 214 20.66 -21.77 0.43
C ASN A 214 20.56 -20.94 1.72
N ASN A 215 19.79 -19.88 1.71
CA ASN A 215 19.47 -19.10 2.90
C ASN A 215 18.82 -19.99 3.97
N PRO A 216 19.01 -19.68 5.26
CA PRO A 216 18.51 -20.52 6.34
C PRO A 216 17.01 -20.82 6.23
N GLY A 217 16.66 -22.09 6.30
CA GLY A 217 15.26 -22.56 6.22
C GLY A 217 14.76 -22.92 4.82
N TYR A 218 15.64 -22.89 3.80
CA TYR A 218 15.34 -23.29 2.42
C TYR A 218 16.23 -24.43 1.95
#